data_3aa8b168fcdbfe20a2c90f3611550bed
#
_entry.id   3aa8b168fcdbfe20a2c90f3611550bed
#
_cell.length_a   1.000
_cell.length_b   1.000
_cell.length_c   1.000
_cell.angle_alpha   90.00
_cell.angle_beta   90.00
_cell.angle_gamma   90.00
#
_symmetry.space_group_name_H-M   'P 1'
#
loop_
_entity.id
_entity.type
_entity.pdbx_description
1 polymer ?
#
loop_
_entity_poly.entity_id
_entity_poly.type
_entity_poly.pdbx_seq_one_letter_code
_entity_poly.pdbx_strand_id
1 'polypeptide(L)'
;MNHQETIRINHKENTTMKKILFIIGSLRKESFNRKLAEEAERMLAGRAIVEYLDYSALPLMNQDIEFPAPEAVRKVREKVAEADALWIFSPEYNYSYPGHLKNLIDWLSRPLVAGDRQTPLAINGKKVALSGAGGGVATAKCREKLIELLTLPFIRADVMTEPQTGIQLNMEAWTEGRMVLTDAQKENLSLQADAFLDYIG
;
A
#
# COMPACT_ATOMS: atom_id res chain seq x y z
N MET A 1 -6.47 36.33 50.43
CA MET A 1 -7.16 35.91 49.23
C MET A 1 -6.11 35.68 48.16
N ASN A 2 -5.66 34.42 48.03
CA ASN A 2 -4.69 34.03 47.02
C ASN A 2 -5.42 33.41 45.83
N HIS A 3 -5.39 34.09 44.71
CA HIS A 3 -5.81 33.53 43.42
C HIS A 3 -4.60 32.85 42.80
N GLN A 4 -4.59 31.53 42.77
CA GLN A 4 -3.72 30.73 41.96
C GLN A 4 -4.42 30.56 40.61
N GLU A 5 -3.98 31.29 39.60
CA GLU A 5 -4.29 31.02 38.19
C GLU A 5 -3.54 29.77 37.72
N THR A 6 -4.28 28.69 37.53
CA THR A 6 -3.75 27.45 36.93
C THR A 6 -3.61 27.65 35.44
N ILE A 7 -2.39 27.89 35.00
CA ILE A 7 -2.05 27.93 33.55
C ILE A 7 -2.23 26.50 33.00
N ARG A 8 -3.30 26.29 32.24
CA ARG A 8 -3.46 25.08 31.39
C ARG A 8 -2.51 25.19 30.20
N ILE A 9 -1.38 24.49 30.29
CA ILE A 9 -0.49 24.29 29.16
C ILE A 9 -1.20 23.30 28.22
N ASN A 10 -1.76 23.82 27.11
CA ASN A 10 -2.24 23.01 26.01
C ASN A 10 -1.01 22.37 25.32
N HIS A 11 -0.70 21.13 25.67
CA HIS A 11 0.16 20.31 24.83
C HIS A 11 -0.59 20.01 23.54
N LYS A 12 -0.39 20.85 22.52
CA LYS A 12 -0.58 20.40 21.13
C LYS A 12 0.47 19.34 20.90
N GLU A 13 0.08 18.07 20.97
CA GLU A 13 0.87 16.99 20.42
C GLU A 13 1.14 17.36 18.97
N ASN A 14 2.40 17.54 18.66
CA ASN A 14 2.85 17.80 17.29
C ASN A 14 2.80 16.45 16.54
N THR A 15 1.59 16.00 16.24
CA THR A 15 1.35 14.73 15.54
C THR A 15 1.85 14.94 14.11
N THR A 16 3.04 14.46 13.80
CA THR A 16 3.55 14.43 12.42
C THR A 16 2.61 13.56 11.60
N MET A 17 2.16 14.09 10.44
CA MET A 17 1.29 13.33 9.53
C MET A 17 1.97 12.02 9.12
N LYS A 18 1.22 10.92 9.17
CA LYS A 18 1.70 9.59 8.74
C LYS A 18 2.02 9.59 7.25
N LYS A 19 3.11 8.93 6.90
CA LYS A 19 3.52 8.71 5.51
C LYS A 19 2.99 7.36 5.02
N ILE A 20 2.11 7.39 4.04
CA ILE A 20 1.54 6.21 3.39
C ILE A 20 2.17 6.05 2.01
N LEU A 21 2.83 4.92 1.76
CA LEU A 21 3.42 4.62 0.47
C LEU A 21 2.41 3.82 -0.38
N PHE A 22 1.96 4.42 -1.48
CA PHE A 22 1.06 3.79 -2.43
C PHE A 22 1.83 2.91 -3.41
N ILE A 23 1.38 1.66 -3.56
CA ILE A 23 1.97 0.67 -4.45
C ILE A 23 0.93 0.31 -5.51
N ILE A 24 1.22 0.63 -6.77
CA ILE A 24 0.31 0.36 -7.89
C ILE A 24 0.70 -0.96 -8.55
N GLY A 25 -0.14 -1.99 -8.39
CA GLY A 25 0.04 -3.32 -8.97
C GLY A 25 -0.20 -3.38 -10.49
N SER A 26 0.02 -2.29 -11.22
CA SER A 26 -0.13 -2.23 -12.68
C SER A 26 0.88 -1.27 -13.28
N LEU A 27 1.67 -1.75 -14.23
CA LEU A 27 2.63 -0.92 -14.98
C LEU A 27 1.99 -0.20 -16.18
N ARG A 28 0.69 -0.41 -16.44
CA ARG A 28 -0.02 0.28 -17.54
C ARG A 28 -0.08 1.78 -17.25
N LYS A 29 0.27 2.61 -18.23
CA LYS A 29 0.26 4.08 -18.12
C LYS A 29 -1.12 4.61 -17.66
N GLU A 30 -2.19 4.16 -18.31
CA GLU A 30 -3.58 4.50 -17.96
C GLU A 30 -4.20 3.43 -17.03
N SER A 31 -3.54 3.13 -15.93
CA SER A 31 -4.01 2.12 -14.99
C SER A 31 -5.23 2.57 -14.21
N PHE A 32 -6.30 1.76 -14.20
CA PHE A 32 -7.47 1.99 -13.34
C PHE A 32 -7.12 1.91 -11.86
N ASN A 33 -6.14 1.09 -11.50
CA ASN A 33 -5.66 1.00 -10.12
C ASN A 33 -4.90 2.26 -9.69
N ARG A 34 -4.21 2.95 -10.62
CA ARG A 34 -3.65 4.28 -10.36
C ARG A 34 -4.76 5.31 -10.18
N LYS A 35 -5.78 5.31 -11.04
CA LYS A 35 -6.93 6.23 -10.90
C LYS A 35 -7.67 6.01 -9.56
N LEU A 36 -7.81 4.75 -9.11
CA LEU A 36 -8.38 4.43 -7.80
C LEU A 36 -7.50 4.96 -6.66
N ALA A 37 -6.19 4.82 -6.78
CA ALA A 37 -5.24 5.36 -5.80
C ALA A 37 -5.29 6.90 -5.72
N GLU A 38 -5.42 7.58 -6.85
CA GLU A 38 -5.58 9.04 -6.90
C GLU A 38 -6.88 9.51 -6.22
N GLU A 39 -7.96 8.73 -6.30
CA GLU A 39 -9.18 9.01 -5.51
C GLU A 39 -8.93 8.83 -4.00
N ALA A 40 -8.26 7.76 -3.60
CA ALA A 40 -7.89 7.55 -2.19
C ALA A 40 -6.96 8.67 -1.66
N GLU A 41 -6.01 9.13 -2.47
CA GLU A 41 -5.13 10.25 -2.12
C GLU A 41 -5.92 11.53 -1.86
N ARG A 42 -6.94 11.84 -2.68
CA ARG A 42 -7.82 13.00 -2.43
C ARG A 42 -8.55 12.91 -1.08
N MET A 43 -8.96 11.70 -0.68
CA MET A 43 -9.62 11.47 0.61
C MET A 43 -8.66 11.60 1.79
N LEU A 44 -7.36 11.36 1.58
CA LEU A 44 -6.30 11.50 2.58
C LEU A 44 -5.69 12.91 2.62
N ALA A 45 -6.07 13.82 1.73
CA ALA A 45 -5.51 15.16 1.64
C ALA A 45 -5.61 15.93 2.97
N GLY A 46 -4.47 16.42 3.46
CA GLY A 46 -4.36 17.11 4.76
C GLY A 46 -4.42 16.19 5.99
N ARG A 47 -4.51 14.86 5.80
CA ARG A 47 -4.60 13.87 6.87
C ARG A 47 -3.41 12.91 6.90
N ALA A 48 -2.79 12.68 5.76
CA ALA A 48 -1.57 11.88 5.61
C ALA A 48 -0.70 12.44 4.47
N ILE A 49 0.57 12.05 4.48
CA ILE A 49 1.50 12.29 3.38
C ILE A 49 1.46 11.05 2.49
N VAL A 50 1.08 11.22 1.22
CA VAL A 50 1.04 10.13 0.25
C VAL A 50 2.23 10.22 -0.69
N GLU A 51 2.96 9.13 -0.84
CA GLU A 51 4.01 8.94 -1.85
C GLU A 51 3.68 7.72 -2.71
N TYR A 52 4.12 7.72 -3.98
CA TYR A 52 3.97 6.57 -4.87
C TYR A 52 5.30 5.85 -5.05
N LEU A 53 5.31 4.54 -4.86
CA LEU A 53 6.50 3.73 -5.08
C LEU A 53 6.71 3.48 -6.57
N ASP A 54 7.84 3.95 -7.11
CA ASP A 54 8.32 3.50 -8.42
C ASP A 54 9.24 2.29 -8.24
N TYR A 55 8.76 1.15 -8.75
CA TYR A 55 9.51 -0.11 -8.75
C TYR A 55 9.61 -0.74 -10.14
N SER A 56 9.35 0.07 -11.18
CA SER A 56 9.39 -0.36 -12.58
C SER A 56 10.76 -0.85 -13.04
N ALA A 57 11.83 -0.36 -12.41
CA ALA A 57 13.22 -0.71 -12.71
C ALA A 57 13.73 -1.94 -11.94
N LEU A 58 12.88 -2.61 -11.14
CA LEU A 58 13.32 -3.80 -10.41
C LEU A 58 13.65 -4.95 -11.39
N PRO A 59 14.85 -5.55 -11.34
CA PRO A 59 15.12 -6.78 -12.04
C PRO A 59 14.24 -7.91 -11.48
N LEU A 60 14.04 -8.97 -12.26
CA LEU A 60 13.46 -10.19 -11.70
C LEU A 60 14.35 -10.70 -10.55
N MET A 61 13.72 -11.12 -9.46
CA MET A 61 14.44 -11.63 -8.31
C MET A 61 15.31 -12.81 -8.73
N ASN A 62 16.62 -12.68 -8.47
CA ASN A 62 17.62 -13.68 -8.75
C ASN A 62 18.67 -13.66 -7.63
N GLN A 63 18.96 -14.82 -7.07
CA GLN A 63 19.91 -14.97 -5.98
C GLN A 63 21.37 -14.65 -6.40
N ASP A 64 21.70 -14.79 -7.69
CA ASP A 64 23.04 -14.47 -8.22
C ASP A 64 23.38 -12.98 -8.11
N ILE A 65 22.35 -12.11 -8.04
CA ILE A 65 22.50 -10.66 -7.91
C ILE A 65 21.94 -10.13 -6.58
N GLU A 66 21.69 -11.02 -5.63
CA GLU A 66 21.08 -10.63 -4.35
C GLU A 66 22.06 -9.81 -3.46
N PHE A 67 23.35 -10.14 -3.53
CA PHE A 67 24.39 -9.50 -2.71
C PHE A 67 25.63 -9.14 -3.53
N PRO A 68 25.98 -7.81 -3.61
CA PRO A 68 25.22 -6.67 -3.13
C PRO A 68 23.94 -6.48 -3.94
N ALA A 69 22.85 -6.10 -3.28
CA ALA A 69 21.58 -5.87 -3.96
C ALA A 69 21.68 -4.74 -4.99
N PRO A 70 21.04 -4.88 -6.17
CA PRO A 70 20.95 -3.82 -7.17
C PRO A 70 20.46 -2.50 -6.58
N GLU A 71 20.88 -1.37 -7.15
CA GLU A 71 20.52 -0.04 -6.67
C GLU A 71 18.99 0.17 -6.63
N ALA A 72 18.28 -0.29 -7.65
CA ALA A 72 16.81 -0.21 -7.70
C ALA A 72 16.17 -0.95 -6.51
N VAL A 73 16.70 -2.11 -6.11
CA VAL A 73 16.23 -2.88 -4.96
C VAL A 73 16.50 -2.14 -3.66
N ARG A 74 17.70 -1.56 -3.50
CA ARG A 74 18.04 -0.78 -2.30
C ARG A 74 17.11 0.42 -2.13
N LYS A 75 16.91 1.21 -3.19
CA LYS A 75 16.01 2.37 -3.19
C LYS A 75 14.56 2.00 -2.80
N VAL A 76 14.06 0.90 -3.34
CA VAL A 76 12.71 0.42 -3.01
C VAL A 76 12.61 -0.01 -1.54
N ARG A 77 13.61 -0.73 -1.02
CA ARG A 77 13.67 -1.12 0.40
C ARG A 77 13.72 0.10 1.33
N GLU A 78 14.52 1.11 0.97
CA GLU A 78 14.61 2.38 1.72
C GLU A 78 13.25 3.09 1.76
N LYS A 79 12.58 3.24 0.61
CA LYS A 79 11.25 3.85 0.54
C LYS A 79 10.20 3.11 1.38
N VAL A 80 10.21 1.78 1.34
CA VAL A 80 9.31 0.96 2.17
C VAL A 80 9.66 1.10 3.66
N ALA A 81 10.94 1.15 4.02
CA ALA A 81 11.37 1.33 5.40
C ALA A 81 10.95 2.68 5.98
N GLU A 82 11.07 3.78 5.19
CA GLU A 82 10.71 5.14 5.58
C GLU A 82 9.21 5.39 5.76
N ALA A 83 8.36 4.57 5.13
CA ALA A 83 6.91 4.72 5.21
C ALA A 83 6.36 4.18 6.53
N ASP A 84 5.35 4.85 7.10
CA ASP A 84 4.61 4.34 8.25
C ASP A 84 3.69 3.19 7.84
N ALA A 85 3.12 3.25 6.63
CA ALA A 85 2.19 2.26 6.11
C ALA A 85 2.27 2.13 4.59
N LEU A 86 1.70 1.04 4.06
CA LEU A 86 1.60 0.75 2.64
C LEU A 86 0.13 0.63 2.23
N TRP A 87 -0.24 1.17 1.06
CA TRP A 87 -1.55 0.90 0.48
C TRP A 87 -1.36 0.35 -0.94
N ILE A 88 -1.74 -0.90 -1.14
CA ILE A 88 -1.56 -1.61 -2.42
C ILE A 88 -2.86 -1.56 -3.22
N PHE A 89 -2.77 -1.01 -4.43
CA PHE A 89 -3.85 -0.95 -5.41
C PHE A 89 -3.54 -1.91 -6.55
N SER A 90 -4.18 -3.08 -6.59
CA SER A 90 -3.82 -4.14 -7.52
C SER A 90 -4.95 -4.54 -8.45
N PRO A 91 -4.69 -4.69 -9.77
CA PRO A 91 -5.58 -5.46 -10.63
C PRO A 91 -5.50 -6.94 -10.27
N GLU A 92 -6.45 -7.69 -10.79
CA GLU A 92 -6.45 -9.15 -10.70
C GLU A 92 -6.12 -9.74 -12.07
N TYR A 93 -5.05 -10.54 -12.12
CA TYR A 93 -4.65 -11.28 -13.32
C TYR A 93 -4.75 -12.78 -13.04
N ASN A 94 -5.63 -13.47 -13.78
CA ASN A 94 -5.84 -14.91 -13.61
C ASN A 94 -6.12 -15.31 -12.15
N TYR A 95 -7.04 -14.57 -11.50
CA TYR A 95 -7.42 -14.77 -10.09
C TYR A 95 -6.24 -14.64 -9.10
N SER A 96 -5.24 -13.82 -9.44
CA SER A 96 -4.07 -13.61 -8.60
C SER A 96 -3.52 -12.19 -8.76
N TYR A 97 -2.48 -11.86 -7.99
CA TYR A 97 -1.73 -10.62 -8.12
C TYR A 97 -0.80 -10.66 -9.34
N PRO A 98 -0.47 -9.50 -9.93
CA PRO A 98 0.46 -9.39 -11.06
C PRO A 98 1.87 -9.87 -10.72
N GLY A 99 2.57 -10.46 -11.72
CA GLY A 99 3.92 -11.00 -11.53
C GLY A 99 4.95 -9.96 -11.05
N HIS A 100 4.88 -8.72 -11.55
CA HIS A 100 5.79 -7.65 -11.11
C HIS A 100 5.53 -7.20 -9.65
N LEU A 101 4.27 -7.26 -9.17
CA LEU A 101 3.95 -7.03 -7.76
C LEU A 101 4.50 -8.17 -6.89
N LYS A 102 4.39 -9.43 -7.37
CA LYS A 102 5.03 -10.57 -6.71
C LYS A 102 6.54 -10.38 -6.65
N ASN A 103 7.18 -9.95 -7.73
CA ASN A 103 8.61 -9.67 -7.79
C ASN A 103 9.05 -8.60 -6.77
N LEU A 104 8.26 -7.54 -6.61
CA LEU A 104 8.49 -6.53 -5.58
C LEU A 104 8.49 -7.17 -4.17
N ILE A 105 7.47 -7.98 -3.86
CA ILE A 105 7.35 -8.63 -2.55
C ILE A 105 8.49 -9.64 -2.34
N ASP A 106 8.90 -10.36 -3.38
CA ASP A 106 10.06 -11.26 -3.32
C ASP A 106 11.34 -10.51 -2.93
N TRP A 107 11.62 -9.36 -3.53
CA TRP A 107 12.75 -8.53 -3.15
C TRP A 107 12.64 -7.95 -1.74
N LEU A 108 11.44 -7.58 -1.30
CA LEU A 108 11.20 -7.04 0.06
C LEU A 108 11.30 -8.12 1.15
N SER A 109 11.14 -9.39 0.79
CA SER A 109 11.22 -10.54 1.71
C SER A 109 12.63 -11.12 1.86
N ARG A 110 13.66 -10.47 1.26
CA ARG A 110 15.04 -10.94 1.34
C ARG A 110 15.86 -10.14 2.34
N PRO A 111 16.82 -10.78 3.03
CA PRO A 111 17.70 -10.10 3.97
C PRO A 111 18.50 -8.99 3.30
N LEU A 112 18.94 -8.01 4.10
CA LEU A 112 19.74 -6.88 3.61
C LEU A 112 21.21 -7.26 3.42
N VAL A 113 21.69 -8.23 4.20
CA VAL A 113 23.06 -8.73 4.18
C VAL A 113 23.05 -10.26 4.10
N ALA A 114 23.98 -10.82 3.35
CA ALA A 114 24.11 -12.28 3.21
C ALA A 114 24.26 -12.97 4.59
N GLY A 115 23.42 -14.00 4.82
CA GLY A 115 23.43 -14.77 6.07
C GLY A 115 22.74 -14.10 7.26
N ASP A 116 22.36 -12.84 7.16
CA ASP A 116 21.62 -12.15 8.22
C ASP A 116 20.13 -12.58 8.22
N ARG A 117 19.69 -13.18 9.33
CA ARG A 117 18.32 -13.60 9.57
C ARG A 117 17.69 -12.89 10.77
N GLN A 118 18.39 -11.96 11.39
CA GLN A 118 17.96 -11.29 12.61
C GLN A 118 17.45 -9.88 12.35
N THR A 119 18.07 -9.16 11.40
CA THR A 119 17.64 -7.81 11.04
C THR A 119 16.25 -7.85 10.39
N PRO A 120 15.28 -7.09 10.90
CA PRO A 120 13.95 -7.00 10.31
C PRO A 120 14.02 -6.54 8.85
N LEU A 121 13.20 -7.15 8.01
CA LEU A 121 13.01 -6.73 6.62
C LEU A 121 12.21 -5.43 6.56
N ALA A 122 12.38 -4.64 5.50
CA ALA A 122 11.67 -3.37 5.32
C ALA A 122 10.14 -3.52 5.41
N ILE A 123 9.61 -4.69 5.05
CA ILE A 123 8.17 -4.99 5.04
C ILE A 123 7.65 -5.56 6.37
N ASN A 124 8.54 -6.03 7.27
CA ASN A 124 8.08 -6.64 8.53
C ASN A 124 7.34 -5.64 9.41
N GLY A 125 6.14 -6.02 9.85
CA GLY A 125 5.29 -5.18 10.71
C GLY A 125 4.69 -3.96 10.02
N LYS A 126 4.90 -3.76 8.71
CA LYS A 126 4.25 -2.66 7.98
C LYS A 126 2.75 -2.85 7.97
N LYS A 127 2.02 -1.82 8.36
CA LYS A 127 0.58 -1.71 8.22
C LYS A 127 0.21 -1.65 6.74
N VAL A 128 -0.68 -2.52 6.28
CA VAL A 128 -1.00 -2.62 4.84
C VAL A 128 -2.49 -2.59 4.61
N ALA A 129 -2.95 -1.70 3.73
CA ALA A 129 -4.30 -1.72 3.17
C ALA A 129 -4.27 -2.27 1.73
N LEU A 130 -5.35 -2.91 1.31
CA LEU A 130 -5.50 -3.50 -0.01
C LEU A 130 -6.77 -2.97 -0.69
N SER A 131 -6.62 -2.51 -1.93
CA SER A 131 -7.74 -2.13 -2.81
C SER A 131 -7.47 -2.60 -4.23
N GLY A 132 -8.48 -2.58 -5.07
CA GLY A 132 -8.26 -2.89 -6.46
C GLY A 132 -9.44 -2.60 -7.36
N ALA A 133 -9.15 -2.39 -8.64
CA ALA A 133 -10.12 -2.22 -9.71
C ALA A 133 -9.88 -3.29 -10.78
N GLY A 134 -10.95 -4.00 -11.17
CA GLY A 134 -10.85 -5.11 -12.11
C GLY A 134 -12.20 -5.58 -12.64
N GLY A 135 -12.24 -6.80 -13.13
CA GLY A 135 -13.43 -7.40 -13.73
C GLY A 135 -14.50 -7.83 -12.72
N GLY A 136 -15.26 -8.87 -13.06
CA GLY A 136 -16.50 -9.26 -12.40
C GLY A 136 -16.40 -9.57 -10.90
N VAL A 137 -15.23 -10.00 -10.40
CA VAL A 137 -15.01 -10.26 -8.96
C VAL A 137 -14.35 -9.08 -8.23
N ALA A 138 -14.26 -7.91 -8.86
CA ALA A 138 -13.73 -6.69 -8.26
C ALA A 138 -12.41 -6.92 -7.50
N THR A 139 -11.51 -7.71 -8.06
CA THR A 139 -10.19 -8.09 -7.52
C THR A 139 -10.18 -8.85 -6.19
N ALA A 140 -11.29 -9.47 -5.81
CA ALA A 140 -11.43 -10.17 -4.52
C ALA A 140 -10.37 -11.26 -4.34
N LYS A 141 -10.14 -12.09 -5.37
CA LYS A 141 -9.16 -13.19 -5.31
C LYS A 141 -7.72 -12.70 -5.23
N CYS A 142 -7.41 -11.60 -5.91
CA CYS A 142 -6.09 -10.97 -5.79
C CYS A 142 -5.84 -10.50 -4.36
N ARG A 143 -6.81 -9.80 -3.74
CA ARG A 143 -6.66 -9.29 -2.36
C ARG A 143 -6.55 -10.42 -1.35
N GLU A 144 -7.37 -11.47 -1.48
CA GLU A 144 -7.29 -12.67 -0.64
C GLU A 144 -5.86 -13.28 -0.68
N LYS A 145 -5.32 -13.49 -1.88
CA LYS A 145 -3.96 -14.03 -2.06
C LYS A 145 -2.85 -13.08 -1.62
N LEU A 146 -3.08 -11.77 -1.69
CA LEU A 146 -2.14 -10.79 -1.13
C LEU A 146 -2.12 -10.86 0.40
N ILE A 147 -3.27 -11.04 1.06
CA ILE A 147 -3.32 -11.24 2.51
C ILE A 147 -2.50 -12.50 2.88
N GLU A 148 -2.78 -13.64 2.23
CA GLU A 148 -2.03 -14.88 2.46
C GLU A 148 -0.52 -14.69 2.31
N LEU A 149 -0.08 -14.03 1.24
CA LEU A 149 1.34 -13.79 0.96
C LEU A 149 1.99 -12.87 1.99
N LEU A 150 1.35 -11.72 2.29
CA LEU A 150 1.91 -10.69 3.13
C LEU A 150 1.98 -11.10 4.61
N THR A 151 1.07 -11.98 5.06
CA THR A 151 1.04 -12.48 6.44
C THR A 151 1.92 -13.71 6.67
N LEU A 152 2.63 -14.22 5.66
CA LEU A 152 3.56 -15.33 5.84
C LEU A 152 4.57 -15.05 6.97
N PRO A 153 4.97 -16.08 7.74
CA PRO A 153 5.80 -15.92 8.95
C PRO A 153 7.13 -15.19 8.76
N PHE A 154 7.67 -15.17 7.56
CA PHE A 154 8.91 -14.48 7.21
C PHE A 154 8.69 -13.09 6.60
N ILE A 155 7.48 -12.75 6.10
CA ILE A 155 7.12 -11.42 5.63
C ILE A 155 6.50 -10.60 6.77
N ARG A 156 5.54 -11.17 7.50
CA ARG A 156 4.93 -10.62 8.70
C ARG A 156 4.48 -9.15 8.56
N ALA A 157 3.90 -8.79 7.41
CA ALA A 157 3.20 -7.52 7.30
C ALA A 157 1.90 -7.57 8.12
N ASP A 158 1.49 -6.44 8.65
CA ASP A 158 0.26 -6.28 9.43
C ASP A 158 -0.84 -5.76 8.49
N VAL A 159 -1.66 -6.68 7.97
CA VAL A 159 -2.63 -6.37 6.92
C VAL A 159 -4.00 -6.07 7.51
N MET A 160 -4.53 -4.88 7.23
CA MET A 160 -5.93 -4.54 7.51
C MET A 160 -6.83 -5.37 6.58
N THR A 161 -7.52 -6.35 7.14
CA THR A 161 -8.35 -7.27 6.36
C THR A 161 -9.72 -6.70 6.03
N GLU A 162 -10.24 -5.79 6.86
CA GLU A 162 -11.52 -5.08 6.65
C GLU A 162 -11.45 -3.66 7.23
N PRO A 163 -12.07 -2.66 6.60
CA PRO A 163 -12.73 -2.75 5.29
C PRO A 163 -11.73 -2.77 4.12
N GLN A 164 -12.13 -3.38 3.00
CA GLN A 164 -11.38 -3.37 1.74
C GLN A 164 -12.25 -2.86 0.58
N THR A 165 -11.66 -2.12 -0.34
CA THR A 165 -12.36 -1.62 -1.53
C THR A 165 -11.98 -2.39 -2.78
N GLY A 166 -12.98 -3.06 -3.37
CA GLY A 166 -12.88 -3.66 -4.69
C GLY A 166 -13.85 -2.97 -5.66
N ILE A 167 -13.35 -2.51 -6.79
CA ILE A 167 -14.14 -1.83 -7.82
C ILE A 167 -14.34 -2.76 -9.01
N GLN A 168 -15.59 -3.12 -9.26
CA GLN A 168 -15.94 -3.75 -10.52
C GLN A 168 -15.99 -2.65 -11.61
N LEU A 169 -15.17 -2.81 -12.63
CA LEU A 169 -15.11 -1.88 -13.76
C LEU A 169 -16.41 -1.99 -14.60
N ASN A 170 -16.96 -0.85 -14.93
CA ASN A 170 -18.12 -0.75 -15.83
C ASN A 170 -17.71 -0.90 -17.29
N MET A 171 -18.70 -0.94 -18.19
CA MET A 171 -18.46 -1.08 -19.63
C MET A 171 -17.62 0.08 -20.19
N GLU A 172 -17.88 1.31 -19.73
CA GLU A 172 -17.16 2.51 -20.17
C GLU A 172 -15.66 2.45 -19.85
N ALA A 173 -15.28 1.81 -18.74
CA ALA A 173 -13.88 1.59 -18.42
C ALA A 173 -13.20 0.71 -19.48
N TRP A 174 -13.91 -0.30 -19.99
CA TRP A 174 -13.36 -1.22 -20.98
C TRP A 174 -13.36 -0.65 -22.40
N THR A 175 -14.38 0.12 -22.77
CA THR A 175 -14.54 0.65 -24.14
C THR A 175 -13.86 2.00 -24.35
N GLU A 176 -13.90 2.87 -23.32
CA GLU A 176 -13.43 4.26 -23.40
C GLU A 176 -12.21 4.55 -22.51
N GLY A 177 -11.75 3.57 -21.73
CA GLY A 177 -10.66 3.76 -20.76
C GLY A 177 -11.01 4.70 -19.59
N ARG A 178 -12.30 4.99 -19.41
CA ARG A 178 -12.81 5.94 -18.40
C ARG A 178 -13.43 5.21 -17.22
N MET A 179 -12.74 5.21 -16.10
CA MET A 179 -13.30 4.70 -14.83
C MET A 179 -14.03 5.84 -14.11
N VAL A 180 -15.30 5.60 -13.79
CA VAL A 180 -16.13 6.50 -12.98
C VAL A 180 -16.62 5.70 -11.78
N LEU A 181 -16.31 6.18 -10.58
CA LEU A 181 -16.80 5.57 -9.34
C LEU A 181 -18.23 6.02 -9.07
N THR A 182 -19.09 5.09 -8.70
CA THR A 182 -20.41 5.39 -8.13
C THR A 182 -20.27 6.03 -6.75
N ASP A 183 -21.33 6.68 -6.27
CA ASP A 183 -21.30 7.28 -4.93
C ASP A 183 -21.07 6.22 -3.83
N ALA A 184 -21.68 5.04 -3.95
CA ALA A 184 -21.45 3.93 -3.03
C ALA A 184 -19.99 3.43 -3.07
N GLN A 185 -19.34 3.40 -4.24
CA GLN A 185 -17.92 3.02 -4.35
C GLN A 185 -17.01 4.08 -3.73
N LYS A 186 -17.33 5.36 -3.87
CA LYS A 186 -16.60 6.46 -3.21
C LYS A 186 -16.75 6.39 -1.70
N GLU A 187 -17.97 6.14 -1.22
CA GLU A 187 -18.25 5.97 0.21
C GLU A 187 -17.44 4.80 0.80
N ASN A 188 -17.44 3.64 0.15
CA ASN A 188 -16.64 2.49 0.58
C ASN A 188 -15.13 2.80 0.62
N LEU A 189 -14.63 3.53 -0.37
CA LEU A 189 -13.22 3.94 -0.39
C LEU A 189 -12.91 4.94 0.74
N SER A 190 -13.84 5.87 1.03
CA SER A 190 -13.71 6.80 2.15
C SER A 190 -13.71 6.09 3.50
N LEU A 191 -14.63 5.14 3.70
CA LEU A 191 -14.66 4.31 4.90
C LEU A 191 -13.37 3.52 5.10
N GLN A 192 -12.81 2.99 4.01
CA GLN A 192 -11.52 2.30 4.07
C GLN A 192 -10.38 3.27 4.42
N ALA A 193 -10.38 4.49 3.86
CA ALA A 193 -9.36 5.50 4.17
C ALA A 193 -9.40 5.91 5.63
N ASP A 194 -10.59 6.13 6.19
CA ASP A 194 -10.80 6.46 7.60
C ASP A 194 -10.32 5.34 8.51
N ALA A 195 -10.79 4.11 8.25
CA ALA A 195 -10.38 2.93 9.00
C ALA A 195 -8.86 2.68 8.92
N PHE A 196 -8.23 2.96 7.78
CA PHE A 196 -6.80 2.78 7.63
C PHE A 196 -5.98 3.81 8.40
N LEU A 197 -6.43 5.07 8.45
CA LEU A 197 -5.81 6.08 9.31
C LEU A 197 -5.89 5.68 10.78
N ASP A 198 -7.05 5.21 11.25
CA ASP A 198 -7.22 4.71 12.62
C ASP A 198 -6.34 3.47 12.88
N TYR A 199 -6.20 2.59 11.89
CA TYR A 199 -5.35 1.39 11.96
C TYR A 199 -3.87 1.72 12.07
N ILE A 200 -3.42 2.82 11.46
CA ILE A 200 -2.03 3.28 11.52
C ILE A 200 -1.73 3.94 12.87
N GLY A 201 -2.67 4.61 13.48
CA GLY A 201 -2.57 5.29 14.79
C GLY A 201 -2.07 6.71 14.71
#